data_52a384721398e3c1338b890695f3e1cd
#
_entry.id   52a384721398e3c1338b890695f3e1cd
#
_cell.length_a   1.000
_cell.length_b   1.000
_cell.length_c   1.000
_cell.angle_alpha   90.00
_cell.angle_beta   90.00
_cell.angle_gamma   90.00
#
_symmetry.space_group_name_H-M   'P 1'
#
loop_
_entity.id
_entity.type
_entity.pdbx_description
1 polymer ?
#
loop_
_entity_poly.entity_id
_entity_poly.type
_entity_poly.pdbx_seq_one_letter_code
_entity_poly.pdbx_strand_id
1 'polypeptide(L)'
;MEKIKILYRPEVETYLNELIFVLFKEKYFSYLENSILYKDKIIDFIENDIHSFPSKKTPAALKSFGSRYIFYKSNQRTTWYVFFENKSNNYLITNIINSHCEETKWL
;
A
#
# COMPACT_ATOMS: atom_id res chain seq x y z
N MET A 1 -22.55 -0.38 -15.31
CA MET A 1 -21.16 -0.15 -14.88
C MET A 1 -20.85 -1.02 -13.67
N GLU A 2 -19.88 -1.88 -13.80
CA GLU A 2 -19.53 -2.80 -12.72
C GLU A 2 -18.72 -2.05 -11.64
N LYS A 3 -19.09 -2.34 -10.39
CA LYS A 3 -18.39 -1.75 -9.26
C LYS A 3 -17.12 -2.54 -8.95
N ILE A 4 -16.04 -1.82 -8.71
CA ILE A 4 -14.80 -2.41 -8.24
C ILE A 4 -14.94 -2.64 -6.74
N LYS A 5 -14.56 -3.83 -6.29
CA LYS A 5 -14.56 -4.17 -4.88
C LYS A 5 -13.13 -4.32 -4.40
N ILE A 6 -12.78 -3.59 -3.35
CA ILE A 6 -11.44 -3.64 -2.76
C ILE A 6 -11.55 -4.20 -1.35
N LEU A 7 -10.84 -5.28 -1.11
CA LEU A 7 -10.79 -5.94 0.19
C LEU A 7 -9.35 -5.89 0.69
N TYR A 8 -9.18 -5.86 2.00
CA TYR A 8 -7.87 -5.83 2.65
C TYR A 8 -7.74 -7.06 3.53
N ARG A 9 -6.59 -7.75 3.45
CA ARG A 9 -6.32 -8.80 4.40
C ARG A 9 -6.27 -8.22 5.82
N PRO A 10 -6.68 -8.99 6.84
CA PRO A 10 -6.65 -8.47 8.22
C PRO A 10 -5.29 -7.92 8.65
N GLU A 11 -4.20 -8.56 8.22
CA GLU A 11 -2.85 -8.10 8.55
C GLU A 11 -2.55 -6.73 7.92
N VAL A 12 -3.04 -6.50 6.70
CA VAL A 12 -2.86 -5.23 6.02
C VAL A 12 -3.68 -4.14 6.70
N GLU A 13 -4.92 -4.46 7.04
CA GLU A 13 -5.79 -3.52 7.73
C GLU A 13 -5.20 -3.11 9.08
N THR A 14 -4.71 -4.08 9.85
CA THR A 14 -4.02 -3.82 11.11
C THR A 14 -2.80 -2.94 10.90
N TYR A 15 -1.99 -3.26 9.89
CA TYR A 15 -0.80 -2.47 9.57
C TYR A 15 -1.15 -1.01 9.26
N LEU A 16 -2.19 -0.78 8.46
CA LEU A 16 -2.61 0.59 8.11
C LEU A 16 -3.10 1.34 9.34
N ASN A 17 -3.82 0.67 10.23
CA ASN A 17 -4.29 1.30 11.46
C ASN A 17 -3.14 1.64 12.41
N GLU A 18 -2.13 0.78 12.48
CA GLU A 18 -0.97 1.00 13.33
C GLU A 18 0.00 2.02 12.73
N LEU A 19 -0.05 2.22 11.42
CA LEU A 19 0.87 3.12 10.72
C LEU A 19 0.81 4.55 11.28
N ILE A 20 -0.37 5.00 11.69
CA ILE A 20 -0.56 6.32 12.30
C ILE A 20 0.37 6.48 13.49
N PHE A 21 0.37 5.49 14.39
CA PHE A 21 1.16 5.55 15.61
C PHE A 21 2.64 5.36 15.33
N VAL A 22 3.00 4.50 14.40
CA VAL A 22 4.39 4.28 14.02
C VAL A 22 5.00 5.57 13.45
N LEU A 23 4.29 6.22 12.54
CA LEU A 23 4.78 7.46 11.93
C LEU A 23 4.91 8.57 12.96
N PHE A 24 3.98 8.67 13.88
CA PHE A 24 4.02 9.68 14.94
C PHE A 24 5.15 9.36 15.93
N LYS A 25 5.26 8.11 16.36
CA LYS A 25 6.26 7.66 17.33
C LYS A 25 7.68 7.81 16.80
N GLU A 26 7.90 7.53 15.52
CA GLU A 26 9.20 7.63 14.88
C GLU A 26 9.54 9.07 14.47
N LYS A 27 8.72 10.02 14.89
CA LYS A 27 8.91 11.46 14.65
C LYS A 27 8.92 11.86 13.17
N TYR A 28 8.27 11.07 12.33
CA TYR A 28 8.07 11.46 10.93
C TYR A 28 7.16 12.69 10.83
N PHE A 29 6.22 12.81 11.79
CA PHE A 29 5.30 13.94 11.84
C PHE A 29 5.21 14.45 13.27
N SER A 30 5.18 15.79 13.41
CA SER A 30 5.09 16.45 14.71
C SER A 30 3.67 16.35 15.30
N TYR A 31 2.67 16.20 14.45
CA TYR A 31 1.27 16.18 14.87
C TYR A 31 0.57 14.90 14.41
N LEU A 32 -0.28 14.37 15.27
CA LEU A 32 -1.02 13.15 14.98
C LEU A 32 -1.91 13.30 13.74
N GLU A 33 -2.52 14.48 13.54
CA GLU A 33 -3.35 14.72 12.37
C GLU A 33 -2.59 14.50 11.07
N ASN A 34 -1.31 14.87 11.03
CA ASN A 34 -0.50 14.69 9.83
C ASN A 34 -0.27 13.21 9.52
N SER A 35 -0.15 12.38 10.55
CA SER A 35 -0.02 10.93 10.38
C SER A 35 -1.32 10.33 9.83
N ILE A 36 -2.46 10.81 10.32
CA ILE A 36 -3.77 10.38 9.83
C ILE A 36 -3.96 10.75 8.36
N LEU A 37 -3.64 12.00 8.01
CA LEU A 37 -3.74 12.46 6.63
C LEU A 37 -2.81 11.68 5.69
N TYR A 38 -1.64 11.32 6.17
CA TYR A 38 -0.68 10.54 5.39
C TYR A 38 -1.24 9.15 5.07
N LYS A 39 -1.82 8.48 6.07
CA LYS A 39 -2.48 7.20 5.89
C LYS A 39 -3.64 7.32 4.90
N ASP A 40 -4.46 8.37 5.06
CA ASP A 40 -5.63 8.57 4.20
C ASP A 40 -5.23 8.74 2.74
N LYS A 41 -4.10 9.40 2.47
CA LYS A 41 -3.60 9.54 1.09
C LYS A 41 -3.20 8.20 0.49
N ILE A 42 -2.62 7.30 1.28
CA ILE A 42 -2.27 5.96 0.81
C ILE A 42 -3.54 5.20 0.45
N ILE A 43 -4.54 5.24 1.31
CA ILE A 43 -5.82 4.55 1.07
C ILE A 43 -6.52 5.14 -0.15
N ASP A 44 -6.55 6.47 -0.28
CA ASP A 44 -7.15 7.13 -1.43
C ASP A 44 -6.47 6.70 -2.73
N PHE A 45 -5.16 6.59 -2.75
CA PHE A 45 -4.44 6.08 -3.90
C PHE A 45 -4.89 4.66 -4.26
N ILE A 46 -4.96 3.77 -3.26
CA ILE A 46 -5.39 2.40 -3.49
C ILE A 46 -6.81 2.37 -4.08
N GLU A 47 -7.73 3.08 -3.44
CA GLU A 47 -9.14 2.98 -3.81
C GLU A 47 -9.47 3.68 -5.13
N ASN A 48 -8.74 4.73 -5.48
CA ASN A 48 -8.99 5.47 -6.71
C ASN A 48 -8.19 4.95 -7.89
N ASP A 49 -7.00 4.41 -7.68
CA ASP A 49 -6.07 4.13 -8.76
C ASP A 49 -5.78 2.66 -9.03
N ILE A 50 -6.19 1.74 -8.14
CA ILE A 50 -5.82 0.32 -8.29
C ILE A 50 -6.27 -0.28 -9.61
N HIS A 51 -7.41 0.15 -10.14
CA HIS A 51 -7.98 -0.42 -11.38
C HIS A 51 -7.40 0.22 -12.64
N SER A 52 -6.80 1.41 -12.55
CA SER A 52 -6.30 2.15 -13.70
C SER A 52 -4.80 2.35 -13.69
N PHE A 53 -4.16 2.32 -12.53
CA PHE A 53 -2.71 2.48 -12.43
C PHE A 53 -2.01 1.27 -13.03
N PRO A 54 -0.98 1.46 -13.89
CA PRO A 54 -0.27 0.33 -14.47
C PRO A 54 0.40 -0.52 -13.40
N SER A 55 -0.13 -1.72 -13.18
CA SER A 55 0.45 -2.63 -12.20
C SER A 55 1.61 -3.42 -12.81
N LYS A 56 2.53 -3.83 -11.94
CA LYS A 56 3.69 -4.62 -12.34
C LYS A 56 3.57 -6.03 -11.76
N LYS A 57 4.14 -6.99 -12.47
CA LYS A 57 4.21 -8.35 -11.97
C LYS A 57 5.22 -8.42 -10.84
N THR A 58 4.84 -9.08 -9.75
CA THR A 58 5.70 -9.22 -8.58
C THR A 58 6.92 -10.08 -8.91
N PRO A 59 8.14 -9.66 -8.54
CA PRO A 59 9.34 -10.50 -8.70
C PRO A 59 9.21 -11.81 -7.92
N ALA A 60 9.87 -12.86 -8.41
CA ALA A 60 9.80 -14.18 -7.79
C ALA A 60 10.19 -14.16 -6.30
N ALA A 61 11.15 -13.33 -5.92
CA ALA A 61 11.60 -13.22 -4.53
C ALA A 61 10.51 -12.73 -3.59
N LEU A 62 9.51 -12.00 -4.10
CA LEU A 62 8.44 -11.42 -3.29
C LEU A 62 7.06 -11.99 -3.63
N LYS A 63 7.03 -13.13 -4.30
CA LYS A 63 5.78 -13.71 -4.80
C LYS A 63 4.76 -13.98 -3.70
N SER A 64 5.23 -14.28 -2.49
CA SER A 64 4.36 -14.51 -1.34
C SER A 64 3.61 -13.24 -0.89
N PHE A 65 4.06 -12.06 -1.31
CA PHE A 65 3.41 -10.80 -0.95
C PHE A 65 2.14 -10.55 -1.76
N GLY A 66 2.09 -11.02 -2.99
CA GLY A 66 0.96 -10.87 -3.90
C GLY A 66 1.44 -11.05 -5.33
N SER A 67 0.51 -11.30 -6.28
CA SER A 67 0.89 -11.56 -7.66
C SER A 67 1.29 -10.31 -8.43
N ARG A 68 0.74 -9.17 -8.07
CA ARG A 68 1.03 -7.89 -8.73
C ARG A 68 1.13 -6.79 -7.70
N TYR A 69 1.72 -5.68 -8.09
CA TYR A 69 1.81 -4.52 -7.21
C TYR A 69 1.67 -3.21 -7.99
N ILE A 70 1.22 -2.18 -7.27
CA ILE A 70 1.26 -0.80 -7.73
C ILE A 70 2.13 -0.03 -6.73
N PHE A 71 2.55 1.16 -7.11
CA PHE A 71 3.40 1.95 -6.22
C PHE A 71 2.94 3.40 -6.19
N TYR A 72 3.15 4.01 -5.03
CA TYR A 72 2.77 5.39 -4.75
C TYR A 72 3.95 6.12 -4.12
N LYS A 73 4.45 7.14 -4.81
CA LYS A 73 5.54 7.95 -4.29
C LYS A 73 4.94 9.08 -3.45
N SER A 74 5.00 8.92 -2.12
CA SER A 74 4.40 9.88 -1.20
C SER A 74 5.23 11.15 -1.06
N ASN A 75 6.55 11.04 -1.24
CA ASN A 75 7.47 12.17 -1.26
C ASN A 75 8.76 11.74 -1.96
N GLN A 76 9.77 12.61 -1.98
CA GLN A 76 11.01 12.31 -2.69
C GLN A 76 11.80 11.15 -2.11
N ARG A 77 11.54 10.78 -0.86
CA ARG A 77 12.31 9.76 -0.13
C ARG A 77 11.55 8.46 0.08
N THR A 78 10.23 8.47 -0.09
CA THR A 78 9.41 7.32 0.28
C THR A 78 8.46 6.94 -0.83
N THR A 79 8.55 5.68 -1.24
CA THR A 79 7.61 5.06 -2.16
C THR A 79 6.92 3.90 -1.44
N TRP A 80 5.61 3.82 -1.56
CA TRP A 80 4.82 2.74 -1.00
C TRP A 80 4.48 1.75 -2.10
N TYR A 81 4.64 0.48 -1.79
CA TYR A 81 4.34 -0.61 -2.70
C TYR A 81 3.17 -1.39 -2.16
N VAL A 82 2.11 -1.48 -2.96
CA VAL A 82 0.86 -2.14 -2.58
C VAL A 82 0.70 -3.39 -3.41
N PHE A 83 0.75 -4.55 -2.76
CA PHE A 83 0.64 -5.84 -3.41
C PHE A 83 -0.81 -6.30 -3.36
N PHE A 84 -1.26 -6.97 -4.41
CA PHE A 84 -2.65 -7.39 -4.48
C PHE A 84 -2.83 -8.60 -5.39
N GLU A 85 -3.97 -9.26 -5.18
CA GLU A 85 -4.50 -10.27 -6.09
C GLU A 85 -5.74 -9.69 -6.74
N ASN A 86 -5.91 -9.97 -8.02
CA ASN A 86 -7.04 -9.45 -8.79
C ASN A 86 -7.79 -10.60 -9.43
N LYS A 87 -9.11 -10.60 -9.25
CA LYS A 87 -9.97 -11.52 -9.95
C LYS A 87 -11.20 -10.74 -10.43
N SER A 88 -11.25 -10.49 -11.75
CA SER A 88 -12.31 -9.66 -12.34
C SER A 88 -12.27 -8.25 -11.75
N ASN A 89 -13.35 -7.77 -11.14
CA ASN A 89 -13.39 -6.44 -10.52
C ASN A 89 -13.11 -6.47 -9.02
N ASN A 90 -12.66 -7.62 -8.50
CA ASN A 90 -12.33 -7.77 -7.08
C ASN A 90 -10.82 -7.68 -6.89
N TYR A 91 -10.40 -6.83 -5.97
CA TYR A 91 -9.00 -6.63 -5.62
C TYR A 91 -8.82 -6.95 -4.15
N LEU A 92 -7.92 -7.89 -3.85
CA LEU A 92 -7.55 -8.20 -2.47
C LEU A 92 -6.16 -7.64 -2.21
N ILE A 93 -6.07 -6.67 -1.30
CA ILE A 93 -4.80 -6.10 -0.91
C ILE A 93 -4.12 -7.07 0.03
N THR A 94 -2.96 -7.59 -0.38
CA THR A 94 -2.30 -8.68 0.32
C THR A 94 -1.09 -8.23 1.13
N ASN A 95 -0.46 -7.12 0.76
CA ASN A 95 0.67 -6.59 1.53
C ASN A 95 0.94 -5.15 1.15
N ILE A 96 1.56 -4.41 2.08
CA ILE A 96 2.01 -3.04 1.84
C ILE A 96 3.38 -2.91 2.48
N ILE A 97 4.36 -2.43 1.70
CA ILE A 97 5.71 -2.13 2.20
C ILE A 97 6.14 -0.78 1.64
N ASN A 98 7.16 -0.20 2.23
CA ASN A 98 7.72 1.05 1.73
C ASN A 98 9.18 0.90 1.34
N SER A 99 9.73 1.92 0.68
CA SER A 99 11.09 1.89 0.13
C SER A 99 12.20 1.77 1.18
N HIS A 100 11.86 1.89 2.47
CA HIS A 100 12.82 1.69 3.55
C HIS A 100 12.90 0.23 4.00
N CYS A 101 12.01 -0.63 3.51
CA CYS A 101 12.05 -2.05 3.80
C CYS A 101 13.10 -2.74 2.92
N GLU A 102 13.80 -3.70 3.49
CA GLU A 102 14.85 -4.43 2.78
C GLU A 102 14.33 -5.13 1.52
N GLU A 103 13.11 -5.63 1.57
CA GLU A 103 12.48 -6.36 0.47
C GLU A 103 12.35 -5.53 -0.80
N THR A 104 12.34 -4.21 -0.71
CA THR A 104 12.18 -3.34 -1.87
C THR A 104 13.38 -3.35 -2.80
N LYS A 105 14.51 -3.91 -2.38
CA LYS A 105 15.67 -4.06 -3.26
C LYS A 105 15.35 -4.91 -4.50
N TRP A 106 14.29 -5.71 -4.45
CA TRP A 106 13.87 -6.56 -5.56
C TRP A 106 12.91 -5.84 -6.52
N LEU A 107 12.48 -4.63 -6.18
CA LEU A 107 11.51 -3.85 -6.97
C LEU A 107 12.17 -2.71 -7.80
#